data_042181eddbc4f6ad13bd3765f11384a0
#
_entry.id   042181eddbc4f6ad13bd3765f11384a0
#
_cell.length_a   1.000
_cell.length_b   1.000
_cell.length_c   1.000
_cell.angle_alpha   90.00
_cell.angle_beta   90.00
_cell.angle_gamma   90.00
#
_symmetry.space_group_name_H-M   'P 1'
#
loop_
_entity.id
_entity.type
_entity.pdbx_description
1 polymer ?
#
loop_
_entity_poly.entity_id
_entity_poly.type
_entity_poly.pdbx_seq_one_letter_code
_entity_poly.pdbx_strand_id
1 'polypeptide(L)'
;MRWMDAPLAFDGRPGPTDTLGRAMRDLRISVTDRCNFRCTYCMPKEIFGKDYAFLPRDQVLTFEEITRAARIFVSLGVEKLRVTGGEPLVRRDLPDLIAMLAAIRRPDGGALDLTLTTNGSALRALAGSLADAGLRRVTVSLDSLDDAVFGAMNGIEFPVARVLDGIDAAIEAGLAPVKVNMVVRRGINESSVLPMATWARETGVILRFIEYMDVGHSNGWRLDEVVPAADLIETIAAVWPVEPAEPTYRGEVAGRWRYADGGGEFGVISSVTQPFCRDCTRARISAEGVLYTCLFAADGHDLRALLRSDAPDPEITDAIETIWLRRGDRYSELRSAATSTLPRIEMFAMGG
;
A
#
# COMPACT_ATOMS: atom_id res chain seq x y z
N MET A 1 6.02 -18.32 -24.11
CA MET A 1 5.12 -17.47 -24.91
C MET A 1 3.72 -18.07 -25.15
N ARG A 2 3.21 -18.95 -24.25
CA ARG A 2 1.92 -19.62 -24.44
C ARG A 2 0.84 -19.30 -23.38
N TRP A 3 1.15 -18.44 -22.39
CA TRP A 3 0.24 -18.16 -21.24
C TRP A 3 -0.45 -16.78 -21.30
N MET A 4 -0.12 -15.95 -22.29
CA MET A 4 -0.62 -14.57 -22.36
C MET A 4 -2.01 -14.41 -23.00
N ASP A 5 -2.55 -15.39 -23.72
CA ASP A 5 -3.68 -15.19 -24.64
C ASP A 5 -4.99 -15.93 -24.28
N ALA A 6 -5.05 -16.70 -23.20
CA ALA A 6 -6.31 -17.33 -22.81
C ALA A 6 -7.03 -16.43 -21.78
N PRO A 7 -8.20 -15.85 -22.10
CA PRO A 7 -9.05 -15.25 -21.09
C PRO A 7 -9.46 -16.32 -20.09
N LEU A 8 -9.23 -16.07 -18.79
CA LEU A 8 -9.86 -16.90 -17.75
C LEU A 8 -11.39 -16.79 -17.95
N ALA A 9 -12.05 -17.94 -18.10
CA ALA A 9 -13.50 -17.97 -18.25
C ALA A 9 -14.11 -17.47 -16.93
N PHE A 10 -14.65 -16.26 -16.93
CA PHE A 10 -15.47 -15.73 -15.86
C PHE A 10 -16.85 -16.40 -15.92
N ASP A 11 -17.21 -17.18 -14.91
CA ASP A 11 -18.47 -17.91 -14.86
C ASP A 11 -19.66 -17.07 -14.32
N GLY A 12 -19.45 -15.78 -14.10
CA GLY A 12 -20.48 -14.84 -13.63
C GLY A 12 -20.80 -14.95 -12.14
N ARG A 13 -20.07 -15.76 -11.38
CA ARG A 13 -20.28 -15.85 -9.93
C ARG A 13 -19.74 -14.60 -9.24
N PRO A 14 -20.42 -14.11 -8.18
CA PRO A 14 -19.83 -13.09 -7.32
C PRO A 14 -18.54 -13.63 -6.70
N GLY A 15 -17.50 -12.79 -6.61
CA GLY A 15 -16.24 -13.16 -5.97
C GLY A 15 -16.45 -13.65 -4.53
N PRO A 16 -15.48 -14.41 -3.97
CA PRO A 16 -15.59 -15.01 -2.66
C PRO A 16 -15.70 -13.95 -1.56
N THR A 17 -16.50 -14.26 -0.53
CA THR A 17 -16.57 -13.48 0.71
C THR A 17 -16.04 -14.30 1.88
N ASP A 18 -15.29 -13.67 2.75
CA ASP A 18 -14.72 -14.34 3.92
C ASP A 18 -15.76 -14.59 5.03
N THR A 19 -15.31 -15.12 6.18
CA THR A 19 -16.20 -15.46 7.32
C THR A 19 -16.92 -14.26 7.92
N LEU A 20 -16.53 -13.03 7.57
CA LEU A 20 -17.16 -11.79 8.00
C LEU A 20 -17.93 -11.08 6.85
N GLY A 21 -18.12 -11.75 5.72
CA GLY A 21 -18.84 -11.22 4.56
C GLY A 21 -18.05 -10.16 3.77
N ARG A 22 -16.70 -10.15 3.86
CA ARG A 22 -15.84 -9.20 3.16
C ARG A 22 -15.40 -9.77 1.82
N ALA A 23 -15.73 -9.10 0.74
CA ALA A 23 -15.25 -9.45 -0.60
C ALA A 23 -13.76 -9.07 -0.77
N MET A 24 -13.03 -9.79 -1.62
CA MET A 24 -11.67 -9.47 -2.00
C MET A 24 -11.66 -8.50 -3.19
N ARG A 25 -11.32 -7.21 -2.94
CA ARG A 25 -11.39 -6.17 -3.99
C ARG A 25 -10.07 -5.45 -4.27
N ASP A 26 -9.13 -5.47 -3.35
CA ASP A 26 -7.85 -4.74 -3.43
C ASP A 26 -6.70 -5.74 -3.26
N LEU A 27 -5.87 -5.93 -4.28
CA LEU A 27 -4.65 -6.72 -4.20
C LEU A 27 -3.44 -5.80 -4.13
N ARG A 28 -2.64 -5.95 -3.08
CA ARG A 28 -1.32 -5.32 -2.98
C ARG A 28 -0.25 -6.31 -3.43
N ILE A 29 0.61 -5.89 -4.32
CA ILE A 29 1.65 -6.72 -4.92
C ILE A 29 3.01 -6.12 -4.54
N SER A 30 3.73 -6.81 -3.65
CA SER A 30 5.13 -6.48 -3.36
C SER A 30 5.99 -7.00 -4.51
N VAL A 31 6.67 -6.09 -5.19
CA VAL A 31 7.53 -6.48 -6.33
C VAL A 31 9.00 -6.69 -5.93
N THR A 32 9.36 -6.31 -4.71
CA THR A 32 10.70 -6.46 -4.14
C THR A 32 10.67 -6.27 -2.63
N ASP A 33 11.52 -6.96 -1.92
CA ASP A 33 11.79 -6.76 -0.49
C ASP A 33 12.85 -5.67 -0.24
N ARG A 34 13.53 -5.19 -1.29
CA ARG A 34 14.58 -4.17 -1.19
C ARG A 34 13.99 -2.77 -1.14
N CYS A 35 14.56 -1.93 -0.29
CA CYS A 35 14.27 -0.51 -0.22
C CYS A 35 15.57 0.27 -0.12
N ASN A 36 15.58 1.46 -0.71
CA ASN A 36 16.70 2.40 -0.59
C ASN A 36 16.57 3.34 0.61
N PHE A 37 15.43 3.32 1.34
CA PHE A 37 15.25 4.00 2.64
C PHE A 37 15.40 3.02 3.80
N ARG A 38 15.56 3.58 5.01
CA ARG A 38 15.63 2.86 6.28
C ARG A 38 14.69 3.52 7.30
N CYS A 39 13.42 3.72 6.87
CA CYS A 39 12.43 4.36 7.71
C CYS A 39 12.32 3.67 9.08
N THR A 40 12.37 4.47 10.14
CA THR A 40 12.45 3.98 11.52
C THR A 40 11.23 3.15 11.93
N TYR A 41 10.10 3.37 11.25
CA TYR A 41 8.85 2.65 11.49
C TYR A 41 8.63 1.42 10.58
N CYS A 42 9.54 1.17 9.61
CA CYS A 42 9.37 0.10 8.62
C CYS A 42 10.60 -0.81 8.51
N MET A 43 11.78 -0.22 8.32
CA MET A 43 13.05 -0.93 8.08
C MET A 43 14.20 -0.24 8.83
N PRO A 44 14.19 -0.20 10.18
CA PRO A 44 15.23 0.48 10.94
C PRO A 44 16.62 -0.06 10.60
N LYS A 45 17.60 0.85 10.38
CA LYS A 45 18.94 0.54 9.88
C LYS A 45 19.75 -0.36 10.82
N GLU A 46 19.39 -0.39 12.09
CA GLU A 46 20.00 -1.21 13.13
C GLU A 46 19.76 -2.71 12.88
N ILE A 47 18.65 -3.05 12.22
CA ILE A 47 18.25 -4.42 11.87
C ILE A 47 18.51 -4.68 10.39
N PHE A 48 18.08 -3.75 9.53
CA PHE A 48 18.14 -3.89 8.07
C PHE A 48 19.36 -3.16 7.48
N GLY A 49 20.54 -3.36 8.11
CA GLY A 49 21.81 -2.79 7.70
C GLY A 49 22.39 -3.40 6.41
N LYS A 50 23.68 -3.13 6.19
CA LYS A 50 24.38 -3.57 4.96
C LYS A 50 24.47 -5.10 4.84
N ASP A 51 24.51 -5.80 5.97
CA ASP A 51 24.68 -7.25 6.04
C ASP A 51 23.34 -8.02 6.05
N TYR A 52 22.21 -7.29 5.99
CA TYR A 52 20.90 -7.94 5.93
C TYR A 52 20.72 -8.70 4.61
N ALA A 53 20.40 -9.98 4.71
CA ALA A 53 20.19 -10.84 3.55
C ALA A 53 18.77 -10.67 2.98
N PHE A 54 18.65 -9.83 1.95
CA PHE A 54 17.44 -9.72 1.15
C PHE A 54 17.25 -10.97 0.27
N LEU A 55 16.03 -11.15 -0.22
CA LEU A 55 15.70 -12.30 -1.09
C LEU A 55 16.70 -12.42 -2.26
N PRO A 56 17.20 -13.63 -2.52
CA PRO A 56 17.91 -13.94 -3.77
C PRO A 56 16.99 -13.69 -4.97
N ARG A 57 17.58 -13.29 -6.11
CA ARG A 57 16.83 -12.90 -7.31
C ARG A 57 15.90 -14.01 -7.84
N ASP A 58 16.31 -15.26 -7.72
CA ASP A 58 15.56 -16.44 -8.15
C ASP A 58 14.37 -16.76 -7.23
N GLN A 59 14.32 -16.20 -6.02
CA GLN A 59 13.20 -16.33 -5.13
C GLN A 59 12.13 -15.24 -5.34
N VAL A 60 12.50 -14.12 -5.98
CA VAL A 60 11.54 -13.06 -6.31
C VAL A 60 10.69 -13.49 -7.51
N LEU A 61 9.39 -13.23 -7.46
CA LEU A 61 8.47 -13.49 -8.58
C LEU A 61 8.90 -12.74 -9.84
N THR A 62 8.81 -13.38 -11.01
CA THR A 62 8.96 -12.74 -12.31
C THR A 62 7.75 -11.86 -12.64
N PHE A 63 7.85 -11.03 -13.66
CA PHE A 63 6.72 -10.19 -14.08
C PHE A 63 5.58 -11.03 -14.67
N GLU A 64 5.90 -12.14 -15.30
CA GLU A 64 4.94 -13.11 -15.81
C GLU A 64 4.20 -13.81 -14.66
N GLU A 65 4.91 -14.26 -13.61
CA GLU A 65 4.32 -14.86 -12.42
C GLU A 65 3.39 -13.88 -11.70
N ILE A 66 3.82 -12.61 -11.54
CA ILE A 66 3.01 -11.54 -10.95
C ILE A 66 1.76 -11.30 -11.80
N THR A 67 1.91 -11.22 -13.12
CA THR A 67 0.79 -10.97 -14.04
C THR A 67 -0.19 -12.13 -14.05
N ARG A 68 0.30 -13.38 -14.01
CA ARG A 68 -0.53 -14.58 -13.89
C ARG A 68 -1.34 -14.55 -12.60
N ALA A 69 -0.69 -14.31 -11.46
CA ALA A 69 -1.36 -14.16 -10.18
C ALA A 69 -2.41 -13.04 -10.22
N ALA A 70 -2.05 -11.84 -10.71
CA ALA A 70 -2.96 -10.70 -10.80
C ALA A 70 -4.21 -11.02 -11.62
N ARG A 71 -4.10 -11.73 -12.76
CA ARG A 71 -5.26 -12.17 -13.57
C ARG A 71 -6.18 -13.08 -12.78
N ILE A 72 -5.62 -14.03 -12.03
CA ILE A 72 -6.40 -14.96 -11.19
C ILE A 72 -7.15 -14.17 -10.09
N PHE A 73 -6.48 -13.25 -9.40
CA PHE A 73 -7.14 -12.40 -8.40
C PHE A 73 -8.25 -11.53 -9.01
N VAL A 74 -8.05 -11.03 -10.20
CA VAL A 74 -9.07 -10.22 -10.92
C VAL A 74 -10.27 -11.08 -11.28
N SER A 75 -10.10 -12.34 -11.69
CA SER A 75 -11.21 -13.27 -11.94
C SER A 75 -12.00 -13.59 -10.66
N LEU A 76 -11.37 -13.49 -9.48
CA LEU A 76 -12.01 -13.61 -8.17
C LEU A 76 -12.67 -12.33 -7.65
N GLY A 77 -12.70 -11.25 -8.44
CA GLY A 77 -13.41 -10.01 -8.10
C GLY A 77 -12.52 -8.87 -7.61
N VAL A 78 -11.19 -8.97 -7.73
CA VAL A 78 -10.29 -7.84 -7.46
C VAL A 78 -10.48 -6.77 -8.54
N GLU A 79 -10.72 -5.54 -8.10
CA GLU A 79 -10.96 -4.37 -8.95
C GLU A 79 -9.77 -3.41 -8.95
N LYS A 80 -8.90 -3.54 -7.94
CA LYS A 80 -7.77 -2.65 -7.72
C LYS A 80 -6.48 -3.41 -7.49
N LEU A 81 -5.46 -3.05 -8.26
CA LEU A 81 -4.09 -3.51 -8.09
C LEU A 81 -3.23 -2.37 -7.56
N ARG A 82 -2.51 -2.64 -6.48
CA ARG A 82 -1.53 -1.71 -5.91
C ARG A 82 -0.15 -2.32 -5.96
N VAL A 83 0.70 -1.79 -6.82
CA VAL A 83 2.11 -2.15 -6.86
C VAL A 83 2.83 -1.45 -5.71
N THR A 84 3.62 -2.22 -4.98
CA THR A 84 4.36 -1.80 -3.80
C THR A 84 5.59 -2.70 -3.61
N GLY A 85 6.18 -2.75 -2.41
CA GLY A 85 7.34 -3.57 -2.09
C GLY A 85 8.02 -3.03 -0.86
N GLY A 86 9.33 -3.21 -0.77
CA GLY A 86 10.18 -2.28 -0.05
C GLY A 86 10.06 -0.92 -0.75
N GLU A 87 10.82 -0.71 -1.83
CA GLU A 87 10.58 0.42 -2.75
C GLU A 87 10.43 -0.12 -4.19
N PRO A 88 9.24 -0.04 -4.80
CA PRO A 88 9.01 -0.63 -6.12
C PRO A 88 9.85 0.01 -7.23
N LEU A 89 10.19 1.29 -7.12
CA LEU A 89 10.97 2.00 -8.15
C LEU A 89 12.45 1.57 -8.20
N VAL A 90 12.95 0.77 -7.25
CA VAL A 90 14.29 0.18 -7.35
C VAL A 90 14.28 -1.13 -8.16
N ARG A 91 13.10 -1.69 -8.46
CA ARG A 91 13.01 -2.85 -9.34
C ARG A 91 13.20 -2.41 -10.79
N ARG A 92 14.23 -2.97 -11.46
CA ARG A 92 14.50 -2.69 -12.87
C ARG A 92 13.26 -3.02 -13.72
N ASP A 93 13.08 -2.26 -14.78
CA ASP A 93 12.07 -2.47 -15.84
C ASP A 93 10.63 -2.50 -15.29
N LEU A 94 10.37 -1.78 -14.18
CA LEU A 94 9.03 -1.71 -13.57
C LEU A 94 7.94 -1.22 -14.54
N PRO A 95 8.19 -0.27 -15.48
CA PRO A 95 7.20 0.12 -16.48
C PRO A 95 6.67 -1.07 -17.31
N ASP A 96 7.50 -2.09 -17.60
CA ASP A 96 7.06 -3.28 -18.34
C ASP A 96 6.03 -4.07 -17.54
N LEU A 97 6.25 -4.25 -16.23
CA LEU A 97 5.24 -4.86 -15.37
C LEU A 97 3.95 -4.02 -15.31
N ILE A 98 4.06 -2.71 -15.22
CA ILE A 98 2.89 -1.82 -15.22
C ILE A 98 2.10 -2.00 -16.53
N ALA A 99 2.75 -2.08 -17.68
CA ALA A 99 2.10 -2.33 -18.97
C ALA A 99 1.39 -3.70 -18.99
N MET A 100 2.05 -4.75 -18.49
CA MET A 100 1.45 -6.08 -18.39
C MET A 100 0.20 -6.10 -17.48
N LEU A 101 0.25 -5.43 -16.33
CA LEU A 101 -0.89 -5.30 -15.43
C LEU A 101 -2.01 -4.42 -15.98
N ALA A 102 -1.67 -3.33 -16.68
CA ALA A 102 -2.62 -2.43 -17.32
C ALA A 102 -3.40 -3.10 -18.47
N ALA A 103 -2.83 -4.15 -19.08
CA ALA A 103 -3.49 -4.94 -20.12
C ALA A 103 -4.59 -5.87 -19.56
N ILE A 104 -4.57 -6.18 -18.25
CA ILE A 104 -5.60 -7.00 -17.62
C ILE A 104 -6.94 -6.26 -17.61
N ARG A 105 -8.02 -6.97 -17.98
CA ARG A 105 -9.39 -6.46 -17.92
C ARG A 105 -10.19 -7.17 -16.85
N ARG A 106 -11.06 -6.44 -16.21
CA ARG A 106 -12.07 -7.02 -15.31
C ARG A 106 -13.04 -7.91 -16.09
N PRO A 107 -13.72 -8.85 -15.43
CA PRO A 107 -14.72 -9.70 -16.09
C PRO A 107 -15.84 -8.93 -16.79
N ASP A 108 -16.19 -7.73 -16.31
CA ASP A 108 -17.16 -6.82 -16.93
C ASP A 108 -16.59 -6.01 -18.11
N GLY A 109 -15.34 -6.27 -18.50
CA GLY A 109 -14.61 -5.53 -19.54
C GLY A 109 -14.01 -4.19 -19.07
N GLY A 110 -14.28 -3.78 -17.84
CA GLY A 110 -13.77 -2.53 -17.27
C GLY A 110 -12.25 -2.55 -17.03
N ALA A 111 -11.64 -1.37 -16.98
CA ALA A 111 -10.24 -1.21 -16.61
C ALA A 111 -10.05 -1.40 -15.11
N LEU A 112 -8.87 -1.89 -14.72
CA LEU A 112 -8.45 -1.97 -13.33
C LEU A 112 -8.03 -0.61 -12.78
N ASP A 113 -8.26 -0.40 -11.48
CA ASP A 113 -7.65 0.70 -10.74
C ASP A 113 -6.19 0.33 -10.41
N LEU A 114 -5.28 0.62 -11.33
CA LEU A 114 -3.85 0.32 -11.19
C LEU A 114 -3.13 1.48 -10.53
N THR A 115 -2.55 1.23 -9.37
CA THR A 115 -1.89 2.25 -8.54
C THR A 115 -0.52 1.79 -8.07
N LEU A 116 0.34 2.75 -7.71
CA LEU A 116 1.68 2.53 -7.15
C LEU A 116 1.79 3.23 -5.79
N THR A 117 2.50 2.62 -4.83
CA THR A 117 2.96 3.30 -3.61
C THR A 117 4.48 3.32 -3.61
N THR A 118 5.08 4.49 -3.37
CA THR A 118 6.53 4.72 -3.45
C THR A 118 7.00 5.74 -2.42
N ASN A 119 8.27 5.69 -2.06
CA ASN A 119 8.92 6.76 -1.29
C ASN A 119 9.29 8.00 -2.13
N GLY A 120 9.01 7.97 -3.44
CA GLY A 120 9.22 9.09 -4.35
C GLY A 120 10.65 9.34 -4.80
N SER A 121 11.65 8.67 -4.23
CA SER A 121 13.07 8.97 -4.47
C SER A 121 13.53 8.86 -5.93
N ALA A 122 12.88 8.01 -6.72
CA ALA A 122 13.17 7.82 -8.14
C ALA A 122 12.01 8.25 -9.06
N LEU A 123 10.95 8.84 -8.49
CA LEU A 123 9.72 9.12 -9.22
C LEU A 123 9.91 10.16 -10.34
N ARG A 124 10.75 11.19 -10.12
CA ARG A 124 11.09 12.17 -11.17
C ARG A 124 11.54 11.53 -12.48
N ALA A 125 12.37 10.51 -12.38
CA ALA A 125 12.93 9.83 -13.56
C ALA A 125 11.94 8.86 -14.23
N LEU A 126 10.93 8.37 -13.52
CA LEU A 126 10.09 7.26 -13.98
C LEU A 126 8.62 7.65 -14.18
N ALA A 127 8.16 8.81 -13.72
CA ALA A 127 6.75 9.19 -13.75
C ALA A 127 6.15 9.12 -15.18
N GLY A 128 6.84 9.66 -16.18
CA GLY A 128 6.40 9.63 -17.57
C GLY A 128 6.28 8.20 -18.10
N SER A 129 7.31 7.39 -17.96
CA SER A 129 7.29 5.99 -18.45
C SER A 129 6.26 5.12 -17.72
N LEU A 130 5.99 5.37 -16.45
CA LEU A 130 4.94 4.69 -15.70
C LEU A 130 3.54 5.09 -16.18
N ALA A 131 3.31 6.38 -16.47
CA ALA A 131 2.06 6.88 -17.04
C ALA A 131 1.83 6.30 -18.44
N ASP A 132 2.83 6.32 -19.31
CA ASP A 132 2.80 5.74 -20.66
C ASP A 132 2.50 4.23 -20.62
N ALA A 133 3.02 3.52 -19.62
CA ALA A 133 2.75 2.11 -19.37
C ALA A 133 1.32 1.83 -18.85
N GLY A 134 0.54 2.87 -18.52
CA GLY A 134 -0.85 2.74 -18.10
C GLY A 134 -1.09 2.82 -16.58
N LEU A 135 -0.09 3.23 -15.79
CA LEU A 135 -0.33 3.57 -14.39
C LEU A 135 -1.33 4.73 -14.30
N ARG A 136 -2.30 4.63 -13.38
CA ARG A 136 -3.35 5.63 -13.24
C ARG A 136 -3.06 6.65 -12.16
N ARG A 137 -2.55 6.20 -11.03
CA ARG A 137 -2.39 7.02 -9.82
C ARG A 137 -1.18 6.59 -9.02
N VAL A 138 -0.61 7.54 -8.30
CA VAL A 138 0.50 7.28 -7.39
C VAL A 138 0.15 7.71 -5.97
N THR A 139 0.70 7.00 -5.01
CA THR A 139 0.76 7.40 -3.61
C THR A 139 2.23 7.54 -3.22
N VAL A 140 2.61 8.70 -2.73
CA VAL A 140 3.98 9.00 -2.28
C VAL A 140 4.01 9.05 -0.75
N SER A 141 5.00 8.43 -0.14
CA SER A 141 5.23 8.53 1.30
C SER A 141 6.14 9.72 1.58
N LEU A 142 5.64 10.69 2.37
CA LEU A 142 6.37 11.89 2.77
C LEU A 142 5.91 12.32 4.17
N ASP A 143 6.81 12.22 5.15
CA ASP A 143 6.46 12.37 6.56
C ASP A 143 6.71 13.79 7.10
N SER A 144 7.36 14.68 6.34
CA SER A 144 7.60 16.08 6.67
C SER A 144 8.11 16.86 5.46
N LEU A 145 7.93 18.18 5.45
CA LEU A 145 8.60 19.12 4.54
C LEU A 145 9.92 19.65 5.10
N ASP A 146 10.22 19.40 6.37
CA ASP A 146 11.48 19.76 7.01
C ASP A 146 12.51 18.63 6.78
N ASP A 147 13.68 18.97 6.22
CA ASP A 147 14.73 18.01 5.89
C ASP A 147 15.27 17.24 7.11
N ALA A 148 15.37 17.91 8.27
CA ALA A 148 15.89 17.26 9.48
C ALA A 148 14.88 16.23 10.02
N VAL A 149 13.59 16.61 10.07
CA VAL A 149 12.51 15.72 10.50
C VAL A 149 12.33 14.57 9.52
N PHE A 150 12.27 14.85 8.22
CA PHE A 150 12.13 13.81 7.20
C PHE A 150 13.35 12.89 7.16
N GLY A 151 14.55 13.44 7.28
CA GLY A 151 15.80 12.66 7.36
C GLY A 151 15.83 11.71 8.54
N ALA A 152 15.36 12.16 9.71
CA ALA A 152 15.22 11.32 10.90
C ALA A 152 14.20 10.18 10.67
N MET A 153 13.09 10.45 9.96
CA MET A 153 12.06 9.44 9.66
C MET A 153 12.54 8.43 8.59
N ASN A 154 13.19 8.89 7.51
CA ASN A 154 13.64 8.03 6.41
C ASN A 154 14.94 7.26 6.70
N GLY A 155 15.67 7.63 7.76
CA GLY A 155 16.85 6.93 8.27
C GLY A 155 18.13 7.01 7.41
N ILE A 156 18.11 7.78 6.32
CA ILE A 156 19.23 7.94 5.38
C ILE A 156 19.49 9.40 4.98
N GLU A 157 18.80 10.33 5.65
CA GLU A 157 18.92 11.78 5.39
C GLU A 157 18.64 12.16 3.91
N PHE A 158 17.66 11.48 3.29
CA PHE A 158 17.27 11.77 1.91
C PHE A 158 16.57 13.13 1.84
N PRO A 159 16.95 14.03 0.91
CA PRO A 159 16.42 15.40 0.90
C PRO A 159 14.96 15.44 0.43
N VAL A 160 14.14 16.22 1.13
CA VAL A 160 12.72 16.47 0.83
C VAL A 160 12.51 16.96 -0.60
N ALA A 161 13.35 17.93 -1.03
CA ALA A 161 13.23 18.54 -2.35
C ALA A 161 13.18 17.53 -3.50
N ARG A 162 13.88 16.39 -3.38
CA ARG A 162 13.87 15.35 -4.40
C ARG A 162 12.56 14.54 -4.42
N VAL A 163 11.89 14.41 -3.28
CA VAL A 163 10.57 13.77 -3.21
C VAL A 163 9.52 14.70 -3.80
N LEU A 164 9.59 16.01 -3.47
CA LEU A 164 8.70 17.03 -4.02
C LEU A 164 8.82 17.12 -5.53
N ASP A 165 10.05 17.17 -6.07
CA ASP A 165 10.31 17.11 -7.51
C ASP A 165 9.70 15.85 -8.17
N GLY A 166 9.73 14.73 -7.48
CA GLY A 166 9.06 13.50 -7.92
C GLY A 166 7.53 13.60 -7.92
N ILE A 167 6.94 14.29 -6.93
CA ILE A 167 5.50 14.55 -6.87
C ILE A 167 5.07 15.47 -8.02
N ASP A 168 5.84 16.54 -8.29
CA ASP A 168 5.59 17.45 -9.40
C ASP A 168 5.63 16.69 -10.73
N ALA A 169 6.63 15.84 -10.93
CA ALA A 169 6.72 15.00 -12.13
C ALA A 169 5.52 14.04 -12.28
N ALA A 170 5.00 13.51 -11.19
CA ALA A 170 3.81 12.67 -11.24
C ALA A 170 2.55 13.46 -11.65
N ILE A 171 2.42 14.70 -11.16
CA ILE A 171 1.33 15.61 -11.57
C ILE A 171 1.48 15.97 -13.06
N GLU A 172 2.68 16.36 -13.50
CA GLU A 172 3.01 16.67 -14.89
C GLU A 172 2.70 15.49 -15.84
N ALA A 173 2.97 14.25 -15.39
CA ALA A 173 2.68 13.02 -16.14
C ALA A 173 1.20 12.60 -16.11
N GLY A 174 0.33 13.32 -15.41
CA GLY A 174 -1.10 13.00 -15.33
C GLY A 174 -1.46 11.83 -14.41
N LEU A 175 -0.59 11.45 -13.47
CA LEU A 175 -0.85 10.40 -12.47
C LEU A 175 -1.77 10.92 -11.35
N ALA A 176 -3.01 11.26 -11.69
CA ALA A 176 -3.94 11.98 -10.81
C ALA A 176 -5.09 11.08 -10.31
N PRO A 177 -5.59 11.34 -9.07
CA PRO A 177 -5.03 12.24 -8.08
C PRO A 177 -3.76 11.67 -7.44
N VAL A 178 -2.74 12.53 -7.24
CA VAL A 178 -1.58 12.18 -6.43
C VAL A 178 -2.00 12.17 -4.97
N LYS A 179 -1.70 11.08 -4.28
CA LYS A 179 -1.92 10.97 -2.83
C LYS A 179 -0.58 10.98 -2.10
N VAL A 180 -0.53 11.67 -0.98
CA VAL A 180 0.65 11.70 -0.12
C VAL A 180 0.30 11.08 1.23
N ASN A 181 1.04 10.07 1.65
CA ASN A 181 0.90 9.44 2.95
C ASN A 181 1.93 10.01 3.92
N MET A 182 1.47 10.40 5.10
CA MET A 182 2.28 10.84 6.23
C MET A 182 1.97 9.95 7.42
N VAL A 183 2.95 9.16 7.88
CA VAL A 183 2.86 8.49 9.18
C VAL A 183 3.13 9.53 10.25
N VAL A 184 2.19 9.71 11.19
CA VAL A 184 2.35 10.69 12.27
C VAL A 184 2.77 9.99 13.55
N ARG A 185 3.91 10.40 14.10
CA ARG A 185 4.49 9.86 15.32
C ARG A 185 4.72 10.97 16.33
N ARG A 186 4.13 10.81 17.53
CA ARG A 186 4.24 11.79 18.64
C ARG A 186 5.69 11.99 19.04
N GLY A 187 6.08 13.25 19.27
CA GLY A 187 7.44 13.64 19.63
C GLY A 187 8.45 13.59 18.49
N ILE A 188 8.04 13.23 17.27
CA ILE A 188 8.92 13.17 16.10
C ILE A 188 8.49 14.15 15.00
N ASN A 189 7.31 13.96 14.40
CA ASN A 189 6.86 14.75 13.26
C ASN A 189 5.43 15.30 13.40
N GLU A 190 4.83 15.26 14.56
CA GLU A 190 3.49 15.81 14.79
C GLU A 190 3.41 17.33 14.50
N SER A 191 4.52 18.08 14.70
CA SER A 191 4.61 19.48 14.32
C SER A 191 4.53 19.73 12.81
N SER A 192 4.77 18.70 12.00
CA SER A 192 4.67 18.78 10.53
C SER A 192 3.24 18.65 10.01
N VAL A 193 2.24 18.34 10.84
CA VAL A 193 0.83 18.13 10.42
C VAL A 193 0.29 19.37 9.70
N LEU A 194 0.36 20.56 10.31
CA LEU A 194 -0.15 21.79 9.70
C LEU A 194 0.68 22.25 8.50
N PRO A 195 2.02 22.28 8.51
CA PRO A 195 2.82 22.56 7.33
C PRO A 195 2.49 21.65 6.14
N MET A 196 2.35 20.34 6.36
CA MET A 196 1.97 19.38 5.33
C MET A 196 0.55 19.60 4.81
N ALA A 197 -0.40 19.93 5.69
CA ALA A 197 -1.77 20.26 5.30
C ALA A 197 -1.84 21.54 4.45
N THR A 198 -1.08 22.58 4.83
CA THR A 198 -0.96 23.84 4.07
C THR A 198 -0.45 23.55 2.66
N TRP A 199 0.70 22.88 2.56
CA TRP A 199 1.30 22.52 1.29
C TRP A 199 0.37 21.67 0.41
N ALA A 200 -0.33 20.70 0.99
CA ALA A 200 -1.26 19.84 0.25
C ALA A 200 -2.44 20.64 -0.34
N ARG A 201 -2.94 21.64 0.39
CA ARG A 201 -3.98 22.55 -0.09
C ARG A 201 -3.50 23.43 -1.26
N GLU A 202 -2.26 23.89 -1.21
CA GLU A 202 -1.65 24.73 -2.25
C GLU A 202 -1.36 23.94 -3.53
N THR A 203 -0.95 22.67 -3.41
CA THR A 203 -0.56 21.83 -4.54
C THR A 203 -1.72 20.99 -5.09
N GLY A 204 -2.82 20.85 -4.37
CA GLY A 204 -3.97 20.03 -4.75
C GLY A 204 -3.75 18.50 -4.59
N VAL A 205 -2.68 18.08 -3.93
CA VAL A 205 -2.49 16.66 -3.59
C VAL A 205 -3.41 16.25 -2.44
N ILE A 206 -3.81 14.98 -2.42
CA ILE A 206 -4.63 14.45 -1.32
C ILE A 206 -3.71 13.92 -0.23
N LEU A 207 -3.55 14.68 0.85
CA LEU A 207 -2.77 14.25 2.02
C LEU A 207 -3.55 13.23 2.84
N ARG A 208 -2.88 12.16 3.28
CA ARG A 208 -3.44 11.15 4.17
C ARG A 208 -2.55 10.95 5.38
N PHE A 209 -3.05 11.30 6.53
CA PHE A 209 -2.40 11.05 7.80
C PHE A 209 -2.63 9.59 8.21
N ILE A 210 -1.62 8.93 8.72
CA ILE A 210 -1.66 7.53 9.15
C ILE A 210 -1.22 7.48 10.61
N GLU A 211 -2.07 6.94 11.48
CA GLU A 211 -1.66 6.64 12.85
C GLU A 211 -0.47 5.66 12.85
N TYR A 212 0.54 5.93 13.66
CA TYR A 212 1.69 5.04 13.84
C TYR A 212 1.25 3.67 14.34
N MET A 213 1.53 2.62 13.57
CA MET A 213 1.02 1.27 13.81
C MET A 213 2.13 0.31 14.24
N ASP A 214 1.74 -0.73 14.97
CA ASP A 214 2.55 -1.88 15.38
C ASP A 214 2.74 -2.91 14.26
N VAL A 215 3.11 -2.47 13.05
CA VAL A 215 3.37 -3.35 11.91
C VAL A 215 4.73 -4.02 12.03
N GLY A 216 4.80 -5.32 11.72
CA GLY A 216 6.02 -6.09 11.98
C GLY A 216 6.33 -6.20 13.47
N HIS A 217 7.58 -6.43 13.80
CA HIS A 217 8.08 -6.49 15.18
C HIS A 217 9.42 -5.76 15.39
N SER A 218 9.94 -5.16 14.32
CA SER A 218 11.26 -4.48 14.35
C SER A 218 11.19 -2.98 14.59
N ASN A 219 10.01 -2.36 14.55
CA ASN A 219 9.84 -0.91 14.60
C ASN A 219 9.81 -0.29 16.01
N GLY A 220 9.85 -1.11 17.06
CA GLY A 220 9.84 -0.63 18.45
C GLY A 220 8.58 0.15 18.84
N TRP A 221 7.44 -0.16 18.24
CA TRP A 221 6.18 0.56 18.41
C TRP A 221 5.74 0.68 19.87
N ARG A 222 5.26 1.86 20.23
CA ARG A 222 4.70 2.17 21.55
C ARG A 222 3.40 2.96 21.38
N LEU A 223 2.40 2.64 22.19
CA LEU A 223 1.09 3.27 22.12
C LEU A 223 1.12 4.77 22.45
N ASP A 224 2.02 5.19 23.35
CA ASP A 224 2.19 6.59 23.74
C ASP A 224 2.77 7.47 22.62
N GLU A 225 3.32 6.87 21.57
CA GLU A 225 3.82 7.56 20.38
C GLU A 225 2.74 7.73 19.28
N VAL A 226 1.55 7.17 19.49
CA VAL A 226 0.43 7.33 18.57
C VAL A 226 -0.20 8.70 18.76
N VAL A 227 -0.41 9.43 17.66
CA VAL A 227 -1.27 10.61 17.62
C VAL A 227 -2.64 10.15 17.12
N PRO A 228 -3.69 10.20 17.97
CA PRO A 228 -5.02 9.75 17.58
C PRO A 228 -5.58 10.52 16.38
N ALA A 229 -6.38 9.85 15.56
CA ALA A 229 -7.06 10.46 14.42
C ALA A 229 -7.89 11.70 14.82
N ALA A 230 -8.55 11.64 15.98
CA ALA A 230 -9.32 12.78 16.51
C ALA A 230 -8.44 14.02 16.76
N ASP A 231 -7.26 13.83 17.35
CA ASP A 231 -6.31 14.93 17.64
C ASP A 231 -5.80 15.55 16.32
N LEU A 232 -5.54 14.73 15.28
CA LEU A 232 -5.13 15.19 13.95
C LEU A 232 -6.22 16.05 13.29
N ILE A 233 -7.47 15.59 13.35
CA ILE A 233 -8.62 16.32 12.80
C ILE A 233 -8.82 17.63 13.56
N GLU A 234 -8.76 17.61 14.90
CA GLU A 234 -8.89 18.81 15.75
C GLU A 234 -7.78 19.83 15.43
N THR A 235 -6.55 19.38 15.29
CA THR A 235 -5.40 20.24 14.91
C THR A 235 -5.65 20.96 13.60
N ILE A 236 -6.20 20.28 12.59
CA ILE A 236 -6.51 20.87 11.28
C ILE A 236 -7.74 21.78 11.40
N ALA A 237 -8.78 21.34 12.11
CA ALA A 237 -10.04 22.08 12.31
C ALA A 237 -9.84 23.40 13.07
N ALA A 238 -8.81 23.50 13.90
CA ALA A 238 -8.44 24.73 14.60
C ALA A 238 -7.97 25.85 13.64
N VAL A 239 -7.50 25.49 12.43
CA VAL A 239 -7.02 26.44 11.43
C VAL A 239 -8.03 26.63 10.29
N TRP A 240 -8.62 25.53 9.81
CA TRP A 240 -9.60 25.53 8.71
C TRP A 240 -10.84 24.75 9.10
N PRO A 241 -12.05 25.27 8.93
CA PRO A 241 -13.25 24.49 9.12
C PRO A 241 -13.27 23.27 8.19
N VAL A 242 -13.53 22.10 8.77
CA VAL A 242 -13.55 20.83 8.05
C VAL A 242 -14.84 20.06 8.33
N GLU A 243 -15.27 19.26 7.36
CA GLU A 243 -16.45 18.40 7.49
C GLU A 243 -16.13 16.99 7.00
N PRO A 244 -16.74 15.94 7.58
CA PRO A 244 -16.57 14.59 7.10
C PRO A 244 -17.15 14.47 5.67
N ALA A 245 -16.48 13.64 4.83
CA ALA A 245 -16.93 13.33 3.49
C ALA A 245 -17.23 11.84 3.36
N GLU A 246 -18.25 11.50 2.59
CA GLU A 246 -18.62 10.11 2.35
C GLU A 246 -17.49 9.31 1.69
N PRO A 247 -17.31 8.04 2.06
CA PRO A 247 -16.35 7.17 1.39
C PRO A 247 -16.70 7.00 -0.09
N THR A 248 -15.70 6.94 -0.96
CA THR A 248 -15.92 6.75 -2.42
C THR A 248 -16.29 5.32 -2.78
N TYR A 249 -15.94 4.35 -1.93
CA TYR A 249 -16.29 2.93 -2.09
C TYR A 249 -16.23 2.22 -0.74
N ARG A 250 -16.97 1.13 -0.61
CA ARG A 250 -16.95 0.30 0.59
C ARG A 250 -15.58 -0.33 0.81
N GLY A 251 -15.01 -0.19 2.00
CA GLY A 251 -13.67 -0.66 2.36
C GLY A 251 -12.57 0.37 2.08
N GLU A 252 -12.92 1.63 1.78
CA GLU A 252 -11.96 2.72 1.78
C GLU A 252 -11.30 2.85 3.17
N VAL A 253 -9.97 2.91 3.18
CA VAL A 253 -9.18 2.80 4.42
C VAL A 253 -9.14 4.12 5.19
N ALA A 254 -9.11 5.23 4.46
CA ALA A 254 -9.03 6.57 5.04
C ALA A 254 -10.42 7.16 5.25
N GLY A 255 -10.74 7.56 6.46
CA GLY A 255 -11.83 8.50 6.72
C GLY A 255 -11.55 9.80 5.98
N ARG A 256 -12.49 10.26 5.13
CA ARG A 256 -12.31 11.44 4.29
C ARG A 256 -12.86 12.69 4.96
N TRP A 257 -12.16 13.80 4.77
CA TRP A 257 -12.51 15.11 5.28
C TRP A 257 -12.34 16.17 4.21
N ARG A 258 -13.28 17.11 4.11
CA ARG A 258 -13.18 18.25 3.19
C ARG A 258 -12.97 19.54 3.98
N TYR A 259 -12.22 20.44 3.40
CA TYR A 259 -12.15 21.83 3.86
C TYR A 259 -13.41 22.56 3.39
N ALA A 260 -14.14 23.19 4.35
CA ALA A 260 -15.41 23.85 4.07
C ALA A 260 -15.29 25.07 3.16
N ASP A 261 -14.07 25.62 3.03
CA ASP A 261 -13.74 26.75 2.16
C ASP A 261 -13.41 26.36 0.71
N GLY A 262 -13.53 25.07 0.37
CA GLY A 262 -13.20 24.55 -0.96
C GLY A 262 -11.71 24.23 -1.18
N GLY A 263 -10.88 24.25 -0.14
CA GLY A 263 -9.45 23.97 -0.19
C GLY A 263 -9.06 22.51 -0.43
N GLY A 264 -9.97 21.69 -0.99
CA GLY A 264 -9.72 20.27 -1.28
C GLY A 264 -10.12 19.34 -0.15
N GLU A 265 -9.44 18.18 -0.08
CA GLU A 265 -9.70 17.14 0.92
C GLU A 265 -8.42 16.56 1.51
N PHE A 266 -8.56 15.95 2.68
CA PHE A 266 -7.55 15.09 3.26
C PHE A 266 -8.17 13.80 3.80
N GLY A 267 -7.34 12.82 4.16
CA GLY A 267 -7.79 11.56 4.76
C GLY A 267 -7.07 11.26 6.06
N VAL A 268 -7.71 10.47 6.92
CA VAL A 268 -7.09 9.96 8.14
C VAL A 268 -7.26 8.45 8.20
N ILE A 269 -6.17 7.72 8.40
CA ILE A 269 -6.14 6.26 8.51
C ILE A 269 -5.98 5.91 9.98
N SER A 270 -7.10 5.68 10.66
CA SER A 270 -7.23 5.46 12.10
C SER A 270 -7.10 3.99 12.49
N SER A 271 -6.00 3.34 12.10
CA SER A 271 -5.80 1.89 12.28
C SER A 271 -5.67 1.45 13.74
N VAL A 272 -5.36 2.38 14.65
CA VAL A 272 -5.14 2.11 16.08
C VAL A 272 -6.36 2.51 16.90
N THR A 273 -6.85 3.73 16.73
CA THR A 273 -7.93 4.28 17.56
C THR A 273 -9.33 3.95 17.05
N GLN A 274 -9.50 3.77 15.73
CA GLN A 274 -10.77 3.41 15.09
C GLN A 274 -10.55 2.31 14.03
N PRO A 275 -10.34 1.05 14.46
CA PRO A 275 -10.02 -0.03 13.53
C PRO A 275 -11.14 -0.30 12.52
N PHE A 276 -10.77 -0.57 11.27
CA PHE A 276 -11.69 -0.81 10.15
C PHE A 276 -11.58 -2.26 9.61
N CYS A 277 -11.30 -3.24 10.48
CA CYS A 277 -11.16 -4.64 10.08
C CYS A 277 -12.41 -5.19 9.41
N ARG A 278 -13.60 -4.75 9.83
CA ARG A 278 -14.90 -5.25 9.33
C ARG A 278 -15.15 -4.95 7.85
N ASP A 279 -14.50 -3.91 7.31
CA ASP A 279 -14.64 -3.52 5.92
C ASP A 279 -13.36 -3.76 5.10
N CYS A 280 -12.40 -4.49 5.65
CA CYS A 280 -11.12 -4.74 5.00
C CYS A 280 -11.23 -5.73 3.84
N THR A 281 -11.05 -5.27 2.61
CA THR A 281 -11.16 -6.03 1.35
C THR A 281 -9.81 -6.39 0.73
N ARG A 282 -8.71 -6.27 1.49
CA ARG A 282 -7.34 -6.32 0.97
C ARG A 282 -6.72 -7.70 1.10
N ALA A 283 -6.18 -8.20 -0.01
CA ALA A 283 -5.20 -9.27 -0.07
C ALA A 283 -3.81 -8.70 -0.34
N ARG A 284 -2.75 -9.43 -0.02
CA ARG A 284 -1.35 -9.04 -0.24
C ARG A 284 -0.56 -10.22 -0.76
N ILE A 285 0.29 -10.00 -1.74
CA ILE A 285 1.26 -10.99 -2.20
C ILE A 285 2.66 -10.42 -2.01
N SER A 286 3.53 -11.17 -1.33
CA SER A 286 4.93 -10.77 -1.12
C SER A 286 5.75 -10.88 -2.39
N ALA A 287 6.95 -10.31 -2.38
CA ALA A 287 7.89 -10.41 -3.50
C ALA A 287 8.27 -11.86 -3.84
N GLU A 288 8.21 -12.76 -2.88
CA GLU A 288 8.47 -14.19 -3.05
C GLU A 288 7.23 -15.03 -3.35
N GLY A 289 6.03 -14.41 -3.44
CA GLY A 289 4.80 -15.11 -3.82
C GLY A 289 4.03 -15.73 -2.67
N VAL A 290 4.19 -15.23 -1.45
CA VAL A 290 3.37 -15.63 -0.29
C VAL A 290 2.14 -14.73 -0.19
N LEU A 291 0.96 -15.33 -0.10
CA LEU A 291 -0.32 -14.63 0.09
C LEU A 291 -0.57 -14.37 1.58
N TYR A 292 -0.86 -13.12 1.91
CA TYR A 292 -1.29 -12.68 3.24
C TYR A 292 -2.67 -12.04 3.16
N THR A 293 -3.53 -12.36 4.10
CA THR A 293 -4.91 -11.85 4.21
C THR A 293 -5.02 -10.66 5.17
N CYS A 294 -3.96 -10.41 5.98
CA CYS A 294 -3.89 -9.30 6.94
C CYS A 294 -2.50 -8.63 6.91
N LEU A 295 -2.43 -7.34 7.22
CA LEU A 295 -1.16 -6.61 7.40
C LEU A 295 -0.40 -7.08 8.66
N PHE A 296 -1.11 -7.63 9.62
CA PHE A 296 -0.57 -8.09 10.91
C PHE A 296 -0.47 -9.62 10.96
N ALA A 297 -0.42 -10.29 9.80
CA ALA A 297 -0.30 -11.74 9.75
C ALA A 297 1.04 -12.20 10.35
N ALA A 298 1.00 -13.33 11.05
CA ALA A 298 2.18 -14.03 11.58
C ALA A 298 2.75 -15.02 10.56
N ASP A 299 1.90 -15.53 9.68
CA ASP A 299 2.21 -16.50 8.63
C ASP A 299 1.44 -16.17 7.35
N GLY A 300 1.74 -16.86 6.27
CA GLY A 300 1.11 -16.69 4.96
C GLY A 300 1.02 -18.00 4.21
N HIS A 301 0.47 -17.95 3.00
CA HIS A 301 0.23 -19.11 2.14
C HIS A 301 1.15 -19.03 0.92
N ASP A 302 2.00 -20.04 0.73
CA ASP A 302 2.93 -20.11 -0.41
C ASP A 302 2.17 -20.35 -1.73
N LEU A 303 2.01 -19.30 -2.53
CA LEU A 303 1.50 -19.40 -3.90
C LEU A 303 2.61 -19.59 -4.93
N ARG A 304 3.87 -19.31 -4.59
CA ARG A 304 5.00 -19.46 -5.52
C ARG A 304 5.14 -20.89 -6.01
N ALA A 305 5.00 -21.85 -5.12
CA ALA A 305 5.07 -23.26 -5.49
C ALA A 305 4.03 -23.62 -6.56
N LEU A 306 2.80 -23.13 -6.44
CA LEU A 306 1.75 -23.33 -7.44
C LEU A 306 2.01 -22.53 -8.72
N LEU A 307 2.45 -21.28 -8.62
CA LEU A 307 2.76 -20.44 -9.79
C LEU A 307 3.91 -20.99 -10.63
N ARG A 308 4.85 -21.71 -10.02
CA ARG A 308 6.03 -22.31 -10.67
C ARG A 308 5.86 -23.77 -11.07
N SER A 309 4.80 -24.41 -10.62
CA SER A 309 4.44 -25.76 -11.06
C SER A 309 3.65 -25.71 -12.37
N ASP A 310 3.35 -26.90 -12.92
CA ASP A 310 2.44 -27.05 -14.06
C ASP A 310 0.96 -26.94 -13.68
N ALA A 311 0.63 -26.47 -12.47
CA ALA A 311 -0.72 -26.29 -12.00
C ALA A 311 -1.51 -25.34 -12.94
N PRO A 312 -2.69 -25.76 -13.43
CA PRO A 312 -3.53 -24.92 -14.26
C PRO A 312 -4.14 -23.77 -13.43
N ASP A 313 -4.50 -22.66 -14.08
CA ASP A 313 -5.07 -21.48 -13.40
C ASP A 313 -6.29 -21.80 -12.52
N PRO A 314 -7.21 -22.72 -12.87
CA PRO A 314 -8.32 -23.10 -11.98
C PRO A 314 -7.86 -23.67 -10.61
N GLU A 315 -6.80 -24.45 -10.56
CA GLU A 315 -6.27 -25.01 -9.31
C GLU A 315 -5.73 -23.91 -8.39
N ILE A 316 -5.02 -22.93 -8.97
CA ILE A 316 -4.53 -21.77 -8.22
C ILE A 316 -5.71 -20.89 -7.77
N THR A 317 -6.73 -20.74 -8.61
CA THR A 317 -7.96 -20.02 -8.28
C THR A 317 -8.66 -20.64 -7.07
N ASP A 318 -8.86 -21.95 -7.08
CA ASP A 318 -9.49 -22.70 -5.98
C ASP A 318 -8.68 -22.60 -4.67
N ALA A 319 -7.35 -22.61 -4.77
CA ALA A 319 -6.48 -22.43 -3.61
C ALA A 319 -6.65 -21.02 -2.99
N ILE A 320 -6.62 -19.96 -3.81
CA ILE A 320 -6.80 -18.58 -3.34
C ILE A 320 -8.21 -18.38 -2.77
N GLU A 321 -9.24 -18.89 -3.44
CA GLU A 321 -10.63 -18.84 -2.97
C GLU A 321 -10.77 -19.52 -1.62
N THR A 322 -10.21 -20.73 -1.46
CA THR A 322 -10.24 -21.48 -0.20
C THR A 322 -9.59 -20.70 0.94
N ILE A 323 -8.44 -20.07 0.69
CA ILE A 323 -7.75 -19.23 1.67
C ILE A 323 -8.65 -18.05 2.08
N TRP A 324 -9.26 -17.36 1.10
CA TRP A 324 -10.10 -16.21 1.38
C TRP A 324 -11.37 -16.57 2.15
N LEU A 325 -12.06 -17.64 1.77
CA LEU A 325 -13.28 -18.12 2.44
C LEU A 325 -13.05 -18.44 3.94
N ARG A 326 -11.84 -18.86 4.31
CA ARG A 326 -11.47 -19.17 5.71
C ARG A 326 -10.96 -17.98 6.50
N ARG A 327 -10.80 -16.82 5.85
CA ARG A 327 -10.28 -15.60 6.47
C ARG A 327 -11.18 -15.11 7.59
N GLY A 328 -10.59 -14.87 8.77
CA GLY A 328 -11.30 -14.31 9.93
C GLY A 328 -10.52 -13.16 10.59
N ASP A 329 -9.52 -12.59 9.90
CA ASP A 329 -8.59 -11.59 10.46
C ASP A 329 -9.29 -10.34 10.99
N ARG A 330 -8.99 -10.00 12.24
CA ARG A 330 -9.49 -8.81 12.95
C ARG A 330 -8.45 -8.21 13.90
N TYR A 331 -7.17 -8.33 13.58
CA TYR A 331 -6.07 -7.97 14.50
C TYR A 331 -6.24 -6.57 15.12
N SER A 332 -6.48 -5.54 14.30
CA SER A 332 -6.57 -4.15 14.82
C SER A 332 -7.75 -3.96 15.78
N GLU A 333 -8.86 -4.68 15.62
CA GLU A 333 -9.98 -4.68 16.56
C GLU A 333 -9.68 -5.44 17.86
N LEU A 334 -8.82 -6.44 17.80
CA LEU A 334 -8.44 -7.31 18.91
C LEU A 334 -7.12 -6.88 19.57
N ARG A 335 -6.54 -5.77 19.08
CA ARG A 335 -5.26 -5.26 19.59
C ARG A 335 -5.30 -5.07 21.10
N SER A 336 -4.29 -5.60 21.78
CA SER A 336 -4.10 -5.48 23.21
C SER A 336 -2.60 -5.50 23.53
N ALA A 337 -2.21 -5.25 24.76
CA ALA A 337 -0.82 -5.38 25.18
C ALA A 337 -0.27 -6.80 24.94
N ALA A 338 -1.10 -7.83 25.07
CA ALA A 338 -0.71 -9.21 24.82
C ALA A 338 -0.55 -9.52 23.31
N THR A 339 -1.37 -8.95 22.45
CA THR A 339 -1.28 -9.21 20.99
C THR A 339 -0.14 -8.43 20.33
N SER A 340 0.28 -7.30 20.91
CA SER A 340 1.38 -6.49 20.37
C SER A 340 2.74 -7.19 20.43
N THR A 341 2.89 -8.23 21.26
CA THR A 341 4.12 -9.03 21.39
C THR A 341 4.16 -10.25 20.48
N LEU A 342 3.08 -10.57 19.77
CA LEU A 342 3.04 -11.72 18.87
C LEU A 342 3.94 -11.50 17.65
N PRO A 343 4.62 -12.56 17.15
CA PRO A 343 5.38 -12.47 15.91
C PRO A 343 4.50 -12.03 14.74
N ARG A 344 5.02 -11.15 13.90
CA ARG A 344 4.35 -10.67 12.68
C ARG A 344 5.35 -10.54 11.56
N ILE A 345 4.88 -10.71 10.35
CA ILE A 345 5.70 -10.47 9.16
C ILE A 345 5.96 -8.97 9.03
N GLU A 346 7.17 -8.62 8.65
CA GLU A 346 7.56 -7.22 8.42
C GLU A 346 6.78 -6.60 7.27
N MET A 347 6.39 -5.35 7.45
CA MET A 347 5.53 -4.63 6.50
C MET A 347 6.13 -4.55 5.10
N PHE A 348 7.44 -4.31 5.00
CA PHE A 348 8.13 -4.20 3.71
C PHE A 348 8.11 -5.50 2.90
N ALA A 349 8.05 -6.66 3.56
CA ALA A 349 8.01 -7.95 2.89
C ALA A 349 6.67 -8.18 2.19
N MET A 350 5.56 -7.74 2.78
CA MET A 350 4.22 -7.95 2.25
C MET A 350 3.60 -6.71 1.56
N GLY A 351 4.40 -5.68 1.34
CA GLY A 351 3.96 -4.45 0.67
C GLY A 351 3.01 -3.59 1.50
N GLY A 352 3.57 -2.72 2.30
CA GLY A 352 2.89 -1.81 3.24
C GLY A 352 1.93 -0.79 2.62
#